data_378dcf1b66f721125a1567351cea97b1
#
_entry.id   378dcf1b66f721125a1567351cea97b1
#
_cell.length_a   1.000
_cell.length_b   1.000
_cell.length_c   1.000
_cell.angle_alpha   90.00
_cell.angle_beta   90.00
_cell.angle_gamma   90.00
#
_symmetry.space_group_name_H-M   'P 1'
#
loop_
_entity.id
_entity.type
_entity.pdbx_description
1 polymer ?
#
loop_
_entity_poly.entity_id
_entity_poly.type
_entity_poly.pdbx_seq_one_letter_code
_entity_poly.pdbx_strand_id
1 'polypeptide(L)'
;MVDTQANHSELTPLRFLERSAEVYPGKTAVVHGTRSYTYRELETHVQRFAQVLASRIEPGDRVAVLAPNTPEMLMAHYAVPLAGGVLIALNTRLSAHELQYIMDHSEAKLLFADTELLENTENLRRDNPTLQALIEITDDQFTGPRPDVAVDGTLQQLLSAASDERLGYAIADERAPITLNYTSGTTGKPKGVLYSHRGSYLNSLGEAHHQGFTAATRYLWTLPMFHCNGWCTPWAVTAAGGTHLCLRAVREDAVWDAIEQLDTTHLCGAPTVCSIIADSSRAHQLDAPLRITTAGAPPSPAIISKLQKLGIEVVHVYGLTEVYGPYTVCEYQDEWNELDPPARAAKLARQGVGMITGESARIVDENMVDVPADGSTMGEIVLRGNMVMIGYYRDDAATSEAFRGGWFHTGDLGVMHPDGYIQVRDRAKDIIISGGENISTIEVEQALASHPEVLDLAVVGVADEKWGERPVAYVIRASSSSLDAQTLISFAREKLAGYKVPRTIIFPQDLPRTSTGKVQKNVLRAQAIEQQPSA
;
A
#
# COMPACT_ATOMS: atom_id res chain seq x y z
N MET A 1 5.13 5.72 46.12
CA MET A 1 4.58 4.75 45.16
C MET A 1 5.63 3.65 44.98
N VAL A 2 5.25 2.40 45.10
CA VAL A 2 6.15 1.28 44.77
C VAL A 2 6.37 1.34 43.27
N ASP A 3 7.62 1.41 42.82
CA ASP A 3 7.98 1.35 41.41
C ASP A 3 7.67 -0.08 40.89
N THR A 4 6.55 -0.23 40.23
CA THR A 4 6.08 -1.52 39.69
C THR A 4 6.26 -1.53 38.18
N GLN A 5 7.51 -1.57 37.71
CA GLN A 5 7.83 -1.74 36.26
C GLN A 5 7.24 -3.03 35.67
N ALA A 6 6.72 -3.93 36.48
CA ALA A 6 6.15 -5.21 36.04
C ALA A 6 4.84 -5.08 35.22
N ASN A 7 4.18 -3.93 35.24
CA ASN A 7 2.90 -3.71 34.53
C ASN A 7 3.03 -2.85 33.27
N HIS A 8 4.23 -2.52 32.85
CA HIS A 8 4.51 -1.72 31.67
C HIS A 8 5.70 -2.28 30.88
N SER A 9 5.55 -2.34 29.58
CA SER A 9 6.59 -2.62 28.61
C SER A 9 6.25 -1.87 27.33
N GLU A 10 7.22 -1.21 26.74
CA GLU A 10 7.05 -0.46 25.50
C GLU A 10 6.57 -1.36 24.38
N LEU A 11 5.57 -0.90 23.63
CA LEU A 11 5.00 -1.62 22.50
C LEU A 11 5.93 -1.51 21.29
N THR A 12 6.39 -2.65 20.81
CA THR A 12 7.17 -2.74 19.58
C THR A 12 6.88 -4.04 18.84
N PRO A 13 6.70 -4.00 17.50
CA PRO A 13 6.46 -5.22 16.71
C PRO A 13 7.67 -6.15 16.68
N LEU A 14 8.85 -5.72 17.12
CA LEU A 14 10.07 -6.54 17.18
C LEU A 14 9.87 -7.77 18.05
N ARG A 15 9.11 -7.65 19.15
CA ARG A 15 8.77 -8.76 20.05
C ARG A 15 7.93 -9.86 19.40
N PHE A 16 7.29 -9.59 18.28
CA PHE A 16 6.54 -10.64 17.57
C PHE A 16 7.48 -11.71 16.99
N LEU A 17 8.65 -11.30 16.48
CA LEU A 17 9.65 -12.25 16.01
C LEU A 17 10.27 -13.03 17.16
N GLU A 18 10.66 -12.35 18.26
CA GLU A 18 11.16 -12.97 19.48
C GLU A 18 10.22 -14.09 19.93
N ARG A 19 8.94 -13.75 20.15
CA ARG A 19 7.91 -14.70 20.57
C ARG A 19 7.73 -15.85 19.59
N SER A 20 7.64 -15.56 18.28
CA SER A 20 7.38 -16.60 17.28
C SER A 20 8.58 -17.55 17.11
N ALA A 21 9.80 -17.07 17.30
CA ALA A 21 11.00 -17.91 17.33
C ALA A 21 11.05 -18.83 18.57
N GLU A 22 10.49 -18.38 19.69
CA GLU A 22 10.35 -19.22 20.90
C GLU A 22 9.25 -20.26 20.76
N VAL A 23 8.07 -19.84 20.28
CA VAL A 23 6.88 -20.71 20.23
C VAL A 23 6.92 -21.70 19.06
N TYR A 24 7.47 -21.26 17.91
CA TYR A 24 7.48 -22.04 16.66
C TYR A 24 8.89 -22.20 16.06
N PRO A 25 9.92 -22.57 16.84
CA PRO A 25 11.32 -22.50 16.39
C PRO A 25 11.62 -23.30 15.12
N GLY A 26 10.99 -24.46 14.95
CA GLY A 26 11.17 -25.34 13.78
C GLY A 26 10.16 -25.15 12.65
N LYS A 27 9.20 -24.22 12.81
CA LYS A 27 8.20 -23.97 11.78
C LYS A 27 8.78 -23.06 10.68
N THR A 28 8.43 -23.35 9.43
CA THR A 28 8.78 -22.50 8.29
C THR A 28 8.16 -21.11 8.46
N ALA A 29 9.01 -20.09 8.55
CA ALA A 29 8.63 -18.69 8.64
C ALA A 29 8.60 -18.02 7.28
N VAL A 30 9.56 -18.37 6.40
CA VAL A 30 9.72 -17.73 5.08
C VAL A 30 10.00 -18.79 4.03
N VAL A 31 9.40 -18.61 2.84
CA VAL A 31 9.72 -19.38 1.62
C VAL A 31 10.00 -18.38 0.50
N HIS A 32 11.08 -18.60 -0.26
CA HIS A 32 11.48 -17.80 -1.41
C HIS A 32 12.19 -18.66 -2.45
N GLY A 33 11.51 -19.01 -3.52
CA GLY A 33 12.03 -19.97 -4.48
C GLY A 33 12.39 -21.29 -3.82
N THR A 34 13.67 -21.68 -3.90
CA THR A 34 14.20 -22.89 -3.25
C THR A 34 14.67 -22.67 -1.81
N ARG A 35 14.78 -21.40 -1.37
CA ARG A 35 15.21 -21.06 0.00
C ARG A 35 14.02 -21.09 0.97
N SER A 36 14.23 -21.61 2.15
CA SER A 36 13.28 -21.51 3.25
C SER A 36 14.00 -21.27 4.57
N TYR A 37 13.33 -20.57 5.47
CA TYR A 37 13.86 -20.29 6.81
C TYR A 37 12.80 -20.67 7.84
N THR A 38 13.21 -21.38 8.88
CA THR A 38 12.41 -21.56 10.09
C THR A 38 12.39 -20.25 10.89
N TYR A 39 11.50 -20.13 11.87
CA TYR A 39 11.44 -18.95 12.73
C TYR A 39 12.75 -18.74 13.50
N ARG A 40 13.41 -19.83 13.93
CA ARG A 40 14.73 -19.76 14.59
C ARG A 40 15.81 -19.23 13.64
N GLU A 41 15.84 -19.73 12.41
CA GLU A 41 16.80 -19.26 11.40
C GLU A 41 16.53 -17.81 11.01
N LEU A 42 15.26 -17.42 10.77
CA LEU A 42 14.89 -16.05 10.49
C LEU A 42 15.36 -15.11 11.61
N GLU A 43 15.08 -15.47 12.87
CA GLU A 43 15.50 -14.69 14.02
C GLU A 43 17.02 -14.59 14.13
N THR A 44 17.76 -15.68 13.88
CA THR A 44 19.22 -15.68 13.85
C THR A 44 19.77 -14.74 12.77
N HIS A 45 19.21 -14.77 11.57
CA HIS A 45 19.61 -13.86 10.48
C HIS A 45 19.30 -12.40 10.82
N VAL A 46 18.13 -12.12 11.40
CA VAL A 46 17.74 -10.77 11.86
C VAL A 46 18.72 -10.27 12.92
N GLN A 47 19.08 -11.08 13.90
CA GLN A 47 20.04 -10.71 14.95
C GLN A 47 21.42 -10.38 14.36
N ARG A 48 21.95 -11.22 13.46
CA ARG A 48 23.22 -10.95 12.78
C ARG A 48 23.15 -9.69 11.93
N PHE A 49 22.06 -9.47 11.22
CA PHE A 49 21.87 -8.24 10.45
C PHE A 49 21.82 -7.01 11.37
N ALA A 50 21.10 -7.08 12.48
CA ALA A 50 21.04 -6.01 13.46
C ALA A 50 22.44 -5.72 14.08
N GLN A 51 23.27 -6.75 14.34
CA GLN A 51 24.66 -6.59 14.80
C GLN A 51 25.52 -5.85 13.77
N VAL A 52 25.40 -6.22 12.49
CA VAL A 52 26.08 -5.52 11.38
C VAL A 52 25.70 -4.03 11.38
N LEU A 53 24.44 -3.73 11.59
CA LEU A 53 23.94 -2.35 11.61
C LEU A 53 24.39 -1.60 12.85
N ALA A 54 24.24 -2.17 14.05
CA ALA A 54 24.60 -1.55 15.32
C ALA A 54 26.08 -1.13 15.40
N SER A 55 26.97 -1.76 14.61
CA SER A 55 28.37 -1.35 14.49
C SER A 55 28.62 -0.18 13.53
N ARG A 56 27.58 0.32 12.82
CA ARG A 56 27.71 1.30 11.72
C ARG A 56 26.77 2.48 11.82
N ILE A 57 25.74 2.41 12.66
CA ILE A 57 24.74 3.47 12.80
C ILE A 57 24.59 3.87 14.27
N GLU A 58 24.15 5.10 14.48
CA GLU A 58 23.70 5.60 15.78
C GLU A 58 22.16 5.49 15.88
N PRO A 59 21.60 5.44 17.10
CA PRO A 59 20.15 5.44 17.29
C PRO A 59 19.46 6.59 16.55
N GLY A 60 18.43 6.26 15.78
CA GLY A 60 17.69 7.21 14.94
C GLY A 60 18.28 7.45 13.55
N ASP A 61 19.44 6.88 13.21
CA ASP A 61 19.96 6.93 11.84
C ASP A 61 19.05 6.17 10.87
N ARG A 62 18.98 6.66 9.63
CA ARG A 62 18.14 6.07 8.58
C ARG A 62 18.97 5.07 7.78
N VAL A 63 18.37 3.90 7.59
CA VAL A 63 18.90 2.82 6.75
C VAL A 63 17.94 2.56 5.61
N ALA A 64 18.40 2.77 4.38
CA ALA A 64 17.61 2.55 3.18
C ALA A 64 17.80 1.12 2.64
N VAL A 65 16.70 0.52 2.18
CA VAL A 65 16.70 -0.80 1.53
C VAL A 65 15.92 -0.70 0.22
N LEU A 66 16.59 -0.99 -0.88
CA LEU A 66 16.03 -1.02 -2.23
C LEU A 66 16.01 -2.48 -2.71
N ALA A 67 14.93 -3.19 -2.43
CA ALA A 67 14.78 -4.60 -2.80
C ALA A 67 13.32 -4.96 -3.09
N PRO A 68 13.05 -5.94 -3.95
CA PRO A 68 11.73 -6.54 -4.10
C PRO A 68 11.30 -7.28 -2.83
N ASN A 69 10.17 -7.99 -2.89
CA ASN A 69 9.68 -8.79 -1.75
C ASN A 69 10.54 -10.04 -1.54
N THR A 70 11.68 -9.87 -0.92
CA THR A 70 12.65 -10.94 -0.60
C THR A 70 12.75 -11.17 0.91
N PRO A 71 13.33 -12.29 1.36
CA PRO A 71 13.61 -12.52 2.78
C PRO A 71 14.44 -11.41 3.40
N GLU A 72 15.37 -10.83 2.67
CA GLU A 72 16.27 -9.77 3.15
C GLU A 72 15.50 -8.46 3.41
N MET A 73 14.50 -8.12 2.57
CA MET A 73 13.61 -7.00 2.83
C MET A 73 12.75 -7.26 4.08
N LEU A 74 12.23 -8.48 4.24
CA LEU A 74 11.50 -8.85 5.46
C LEU A 74 12.41 -8.76 6.71
N MET A 75 13.64 -9.28 6.63
CA MET A 75 14.62 -9.20 7.72
C MET A 75 14.93 -7.75 8.10
N ALA A 76 15.02 -6.83 7.12
CA ALA A 76 15.30 -5.42 7.36
C ALA A 76 14.21 -4.74 8.21
N HIS A 77 12.93 -5.15 8.09
CA HIS A 77 11.84 -4.63 8.93
C HIS A 77 12.02 -4.91 10.42
N TYR A 78 12.85 -5.88 10.76
CA TYR A 78 13.24 -6.22 12.13
C TYR A 78 14.64 -5.72 12.47
N ALA A 79 15.61 -6.00 11.61
CA ALA A 79 17.01 -5.76 11.91
C ALA A 79 17.37 -4.29 12.06
N VAL A 80 16.81 -3.42 11.19
CA VAL A 80 17.08 -1.98 11.24
C VAL A 80 16.58 -1.37 12.55
N PRO A 81 15.30 -1.54 12.95
CA PRO A 81 14.84 -0.99 14.22
C PRO A 81 15.39 -1.71 15.44
N LEU A 82 15.76 -3.00 15.34
CA LEU A 82 16.44 -3.72 16.43
C LEU A 82 17.83 -3.14 16.71
N ALA A 83 18.50 -2.62 15.69
CA ALA A 83 19.77 -1.89 15.83
C ALA A 83 19.58 -0.42 16.26
N GLY A 84 18.34 0.02 16.49
CA GLY A 84 18.01 1.40 16.84
C GLY A 84 17.86 2.34 15.64
N GLY A 85 17.94 1.85 14.42
CA GLY A 85 17.77 2.64 13.19
C GLY A 85 16.32 2.83 12.77
N VAL A 86 16.11 3.70 11.77
CA VAL A 86 14.82 3.94 11.12
C VAL A 86 14.88 3.39 9.70
N LEU A 87 14.03 2.40 9.39
CA LEU A 87 13.99 1.78 8.07
C LEU A 87 13.37 2.70 7.02
N ILE A 88 14.03 2.83 5.87
CA ILE A 88 13.45 3.38 4.64
C ILE A 88 13.34 2.26 3.62
N ALA A 89 12.15 1.69 3.48
CA ALA A 89 11.88 0.72 2.43
C ALA A 89 11.61 1.50 1.12
N LEU A 90 12.58 1.47 0.20
CA LEU A 90 12.51 2.24 -1.04
C LEU A 90 11.66 1.55 -2.09
N ASN A 91 10.88 2.34 -2.80
CA ASN A 91 10.08 1.84 -3.92
C ASN A 91 10.99 1.46 -5.11
N THR A 92 10.94 0.20 -5.49
CA THR A 92 11.80 -0.42 -6.53
C THR A 92 11.54 0.09 -7.95
N ARG A 93 10.47 0.86 -8.15
CA ARG A 93 10.07 1.38 -9.46
C ARG A 93 10.42 2.87 -9.63
N LEU A 94 11.07 3.48 -8.62
CA LEU A 94 11.52 4.86 -8.72
C LEU A 94 12.70 5.00 -9.67
N SER A 95 12.73 6.13 -10.37
CA SER A 95 13.89 6.54 -11.16
C SER A 95 15.08 6.90 -10.25
N ALA A 96 16.30 6.90 -10.80
CA ALA A 96 17.49 7.33 -10.07
C ALA A 96 17.36 8.76 -9.51
N HIS A 97 16.67 9.65 -10.22
CA HIS A 97 16.43 11.02 -9.74
C HIS A 97 15.50 11.08 -8.52
N GLU A 98 14.44 10.29 -8.49
CA GLU A 98 13.54 10.20 -7.34
C GLU A 98 14.22 9.54 -6.14
N LEU A 99 15.02 8.51 -6.37
CA LEU A 99 15.85 7.88 -5.33
C LEU A 99 16.85 8.88 -4.75
N GLN A 100 17.52 9.68 -5.61
CA GLN A 100 18.43 10.75 -5.17
C GLN A 100 17.72 11.71 -4.21
N TYR A 101 16.54 12.20 -4.58
CA TYR A 101 15.78 13.11 -3.72
C TYR A 101 15.47 12.47 -2.34
N ILE A 102 15.05 11.20 -2.32
CA ILE A 102 14.73 10.51 -1.06
C ILE A 102 15.98 10.33 -0.21
N MET A 103 17.10 9.94 -0.82
CA MET A 103 18.37 9.75 -0.13
C MET A 103 18.89 11.06 0.46
N ASP A 104 18.81 12.17 -0.28
CA ASP A 104 19.20 13.51 0.18
C ASP A 104 18.31 13.98 1.34
N HIS A 105 16.98 13.87 1.17
CA HIS A 105 16.01 14.34 2.16
C HIS A 105 16.08 13.51 3.46
N SER A 106 16.23 12.20 3.36
CA SER A 106 16.29 11.30 4.51
C SER A 106 17.65 11.31 5.22
N GLU A 107 18.72 11.72 4.52
CA GLU A 107 20.11 11.59 5.00
C GLU A 107 20.45 10.17 5.45
N ALA A 108 20.01 9.17 4.67
CA ALA A 108 20.28 7.78 4.97
C ALA A 108 21.79 7.49 5.05
N LYS A 109 22.21 6.76 6.08
CA LYS A 109 23.62 6.41 6.33
C LYS A 109 24.08 5.20 5.54
N LEU A 110 23.19 4.23 5.36
CA LEU A 110 23.46 2.99 4.64
C LEU A 110 22.38 2.76 3.60
N LEU A 111 22.79 2.19 2.46
CA LEU A 111 21.89 1.70 1.43
C LEU A 111 22.19 0.23 1.15
N PHE A 112 21.19 -0.62 1.32
CA PHE A 112 21.20 -2.00 0.87
C PHE A 112 20.38 -2.08 -0.42
N ALA A 113 20.97 -2.57 -1.51
CA ALA A 113 20.33 -2.63 -2.80
C ALA A 113 20.40 -4.05 -3.41
N ASP A 114 19.27 -4.55 -3.88
CA ASP A 114 19.19 -5.80 -4.63
C ASP A 114 20.00 -5.70 -5.93
N THR A 115 20.67 -6.80 -6.31
CA THR A 115 21.49 -6.86 -7.53
C THR A 115 20.78 -6.33 -8.77
N GLU A 116 19.49 -6.67 -8.94
CA GLU A 116 18.66 -6.20 -10.07
C GLU A 116 18.54 -4.66 -10.13
N LEU A 117 18.63 -4.00 -9.00
CA LEU A 117 18.35 -2.56 -8.84
C LEU A 117 19.60 -1.70 -8.67
N LEU A 118 20.80 -2.30 -8.70
CA LEU A 118 22.05 -1.58 -8.49
C LEU A 118 22.29 -0.45 -9.50
N GLU A 119 21.89 -0.62 -10.77
CA GLU A 119 22.04 0.41 -11.79
C GLU A 119 21.42 1.75 -11.39
N ASN A 120 20.27 1.70 -10.69
CA ASN A 120 19.58 2.90 -10.20
C ASN A 120 20.34 3.60 -9.05
N THR A 121 21.38 2.96 -8.48
CA THR A 121 22.16 3.48 -7.34
C THR A 121 23.53 4.03 -7.74
N GLU A 122 23.94 3.95 -9.00
CA GLU A 122 25.30 4.26 -9.48
C GLU A 122 25.82 5.63 -9.00
N ASN A 123 24.96 6.65 -9.04
CA ASN A 123 25.34 8.01 -8.68
C ASN A 123 25.04 8.36 -7.20
N LEU A 124 24.23 7.56 -6.51
CA LEU A 124 23.75 7.91 -5.16
C LEU A 124 24.89 8.10 -4.17
N ARG A 125 25.91 7.25 -4.22
CA ARG A 125 27.06 7.35 -3.31
C ARG A 125 27.87 8.61 -3.55
N ARG A 126 28.08 8.99 -4.81
CA ARG A 126 28.86 10.19 -5.17
C ARG A 126 28.12 11.46 -4.76
N ASP A 127 26.83 11.48 -4.94
CA ASP A 127 26.00 12.67 -4.84
C ASP A 127 25.35 12.82 -3.43
N ASN A 128 25.48 11.80 -2.54
CA ASN A 128 25.00 11.83 -1.16
C ASN A 128 26.15 11.74 -0.15
N PRO A 129 26.61 12.85 0.41
CA PRO A 129 27.75 12.86 1.35
C PRO A 129 27.44 12.16 2.69
N THR A 130 26.18 11.94 3.02
CA THR A 130 25.78 11.23 4.24
C THR A 130 25.81 9.70 4.08
N LEU A 131 25.77 9.19 2.86
CA LEU A 131 25.79 7.76 2.56
C LEU A 131 27.19 7.18 2.78
N GLN A 132 27.35 6.37 3.80
CA GLN A 132 28.62 5.78 4.21
C GLN A 132 28.95 4.50 3.43
N ALA A 133 27.93 3.69 3.10
CA ALA A 133 28.12 2.45 2.37
C ALA A 133 26.92 2.09 1.49
N LEU A 134 27.22 1.50 0.33
CA LEU A 134 26.29 0.80 -0.56
C LEU A 134 26.60 -0.69 -0.50
N ILE A 135 25.64 -1.49 -0.03
CA ILE A 135 25.79 -2.93 0.18
C ILE A 135 24.83 -3.68 -0.73
N GLU A 136 25.35 -4.65 -1.45
CA GLU A 136 24.57 -5.46 -2.37
C GLU A 136 23.79 -6.55 -1.62
N ILE A 137 22.52 -6.73 -1.97
CA ILE A 137 21.69 -7.88 -1.62
C ILE A 137 21.68 -8.82 -2.83
N THR A 138 22.28 -10.00 -2.70
CA THR A 138 22.27 -11.02 -3.76
C THR A 138 21.10 -11.97 -3.57
N ASP A 139 20.44 -12.34 -4.68
CA ASP A 139 19.32 -13.28 -4.69
C ASP A 139 19.47 -14.28 -5.84
N ASP A 140 19.40 -15.58 -5.53
CA ASP A 140 19.50 -16.68 -6.49
C ASP A 140 18.31 -16.77 -7.46
N GLN A 141 17.19 -16.10 -7.14
CA GLN A 141 16.05 -15.98 -8.05
C GLN A 141 16.26 -14.90 -9.14
N PHE A 142 17.26 -14.04 -9.01
CA PHE A 142 17.67 -13.12 -10.06
C PHE A 142 18.70 -13.77 -10.99
N THR A 143 18.33 -13.97 -12.24
CA THR A 143 19.18 -14.62 -13.25
C THR A 143 19.74 -13.65 -14.29
N GLY A 144 19.46 -12.35 -14.13
CA GLY A 144 20.00 -11.30 -15.01
C GLY A 144 21.50 -11.03 -14.79
N PRO A 145 22.12 -10.26 -15.70
CA PRO A 145 23.51 -9.84 -15.51
C PRO A 145 23.61 -8.88 -14.31
N ARG A 146 24.67 -9.02 -13.53
CA ARG A 146 24.97 -8.05 -12.46
C ARG A 146 25.43 -6.72 -13.10
N PRO A 147 24.82 -5.57 -12.75
CA PRO A 147 25.29 -4.26 -13.19
C PRO A 147 26.72 -3.97 -12.71
N ASP A 148 27.50 -3.21 -13.51
CA ASP A 148 28.85 -2.80 -13.14
C ASP A 148 28.83 -1.58 -12.22
N VAL A 149 28.33 -1.77 -11.01
CA VAL A 149 28.26 -0.76 -9.95
C VAL A 149 29.15 -1.17 -8.78
N ALA A 150 30.01 -0.25 -8.33
CA ALA A 150 30.87 -0.48 -7.18
C ALA A 150 30.07 -0.50 -5.88
N VAL A 151 30.27 -1.56 -5.08
CA VAL A 151 29.62 -1.78 -3.76
C VAL A 151 30.69 -2.00 -2.69
N ASP A 152 30.33 -1.76 -1.42
CA ASP A 152 31.22 -1.94 -0.26
C ASP A 152 31.19 -3.37 0.29
N GLY A 153 30.56 -4.28 -0.40
CA GLY A 153 30.42 -5.69 -0.06
C GLY A 153 29.00 -6.19 -0.26
N THR A 154 28.77 -7.45 0.10
CA THR A 154 27.44 -8.05 0.05
C THR A 154 26.87 -8.26 1.44
N LEU A 155 25.53 -8.28 1.56
CA LEU A 155 24.86 -8.57 2.83
C LEU A 155 25.28 -9.95 3.36
N GLN A 156 25.42 -10.98 2.51
CA GLN A 156 25.87 -12.31 2.90
C GLN A 156 27.26 -12.32 3.53
N GLN A 157 28.21 -11.55 2.96
CA GLN A 157 29.54 -11.41 3.54
C GLN A 157 29.49 -10.78 4.92
N LEU A 158 28.67 -9.72 5.07
CA LEU A 158 28.51 -9.03 6.36
C LEU A 158 27.85 -9.93 7.41
N LEU A 159 26.80 -10.67 7.04
CA LEU A 159 26.13 -11.62 7.95
C LEU A 159 27.04 -12.76 8.37
N SER A 160 27.90 -13.25 7.45
CA SER A 160 28.88 -14.33 7.77
C SER A 160 29.97 -13.86 8.72
N ALA A 161 30.30 -12.58 8.72
CA ALA A 161 31.31 -11.98 9.60
C ALA A 161 30.75 -11.42 10.91
N ALA A 162 29.40 -11.40 11.05
CA ALA A 162 28.72 -10.80 12.19
C ALA A 162 28.96 -11.63 13.47
N SER A 163 28.95 -10.94 14.61
CA SER A 163 28.96 -11.57 15.93
C SER A 163 27.66 -12.35 16.16
N ASP A 164 27.75 -13.43 16.92
CA ASP A 164 26.59 -14.20 17.43
C ASP A 164 26.01 -13.59 18.72
N GLU A 165 26.53 -12.45 19.18
CA GLU A 165 25.99 -11.72 20.31
C GLU A 165 24.58 -11.22 19.96
N ARG A 166 23.65 -11.31 20.91
CA ARG A 166 22.25 -10.98 20.68
C ARG A 166 21.92 -9.59 21.20
N LEU A 167 21.21 -8.79 20.40
CA LEU A 167 20.60 -7.55 20.83
C LEU A 167 19.26 -7.83 21.54
N GLY A 168 18.99 -7.09 22.60
CA GLY A 168 17.71 -7.16 23.30
C GLY A 168 16.59 -6.50 22.49
N TYR A 169 15.39 -7.04 22.62
CA TYR A 169 14.20 -6.52 21.91
C TYR A 169 13.50 -5.33 22.62
N ALA A 170 14.01 -4.93 23.77
CA ALA A 170 13.50 -3.77 24.50
C ALA A 170 13.90 -2.46 23.78
N ILE A 171 12.96 -1.52 23.72
CA ILE A 171 13.18 -0.18 23.18
C ILE A 171 12.99 0.85 24.28
N ALA A 172 13.56 2.04 24.14
CA ALA A 172 13.49 3.11 25.14
C ALA A 172 12.18 3.93 25.07
N ASP A 173 11.60 4.05 23.88
CA ASP A 173 10.39 4.85 23.63
C ASP A 173 9.55 4.22 22.51
N GLU A 174 8.34 3.80 22.84
CA GLU A 174 7.39 3.23 21.86
C GLU A 174 6.86 4.25 20.85
N ARG A 175 7.03 5.55 21.10
CA ARG A 175 6.66 6.64 20.19
C ARG A 175 7.79 7.01 19.23
N ALA A 176 9.00 6.49 19.45
CA ALA A 176 10.12 6.71 18.55
C ALA A 176 9.81 6.19 17.14
N PRO A 177 10.39 6.81 16.09
CA PRO A 177 10.25 6.32 14.72
C PRO A 177 10.81 4.92 14.53
N ILE A 178 10.05 4.06 13.86
CA ILE A 178 10.50 2.73 13.42
C ILE A 178 10.79 2.70 11.92
N THR A 179 9.98 3.42 11.12
CA THR A 179 10.15 3.51 9.67
C THR A 179 9.84 4.92 9.16
N LEU A 180 10.42 5.26 8.02
CA LEU A 180 10.19 6.48 7.26
C LEU A 180 9.75 6.09 5.84
N ASN A 181 8.49 6.35 5.51
CA ASN A 181 7.86 5.96 4.25
C ASN A 181 7.63 7.17 3.36
N TYR A 182 8.00 7.08 2.07
CA TYR A 182 7.80 8.18 1.15
C TYR A 182 6.53 8.01 0.32
N THR A 183 5.69 9.07 0.29
CA THR A 183 4.50 9.11 -0.54
C THR A 183 4.87 9.37 -2.00
N SER A 184 4.08 8.84 -2.93
CA SER A 184 4.27 9.07 -4.37
C SER A 184 3.78 10.45 -4.83
N GLY A 185 3.97 11.50 -4.05
CA GLY A 185 3.53 12.87 -4.25
C GLY A 185 2.81 13.19 -5.58
N THR A 186 1.49 13.30 -5.54
CA THR A 186 0.69 13.65 -6.74
C THR A 186 0.68 15.15 -7.04
N THR A 187 1.27 15.97 -6.16
CA THR A 187 1.22 17.44 -6.24
C THR A 187 2.57 18.11 -6.02
N GLY A 188 3.68 17.35 -5.90
CA GLY A 188 5.00 17.91 -5.62
C GLY A 188 6.02 16.82 -5.28
N LYS A 189 7.04 17.19 -4.54
CA LYS A 189 8.08 16.26 -4.07
C LYS A 189 7.47 15.24 -3.09
N PRO A 190 7.95 13.98 -3.07
CA PRO A 190 7.51 12.97 -2.10
C PRO A 190 7.71 13.47 -0.67
N LYS A 191 6.71 13.24 0.20
CA LYS A 191 6.80 13.53 1.63
C LYS A 191 7.21 12.28 2.39
N GLY A 192 8.10 12.42 3.37
CA GLY A 192 8.49 11.35 4.27
C GLY A 192 7.50 11.23 5.44
N VAL A 193 6.87 10.09 5.61
CA VAL A 193 5.88 9.80 6.65
C VAL A 193 6.52 8.95 7.74
N LEU A 194 6.50 9.41 8.98
CA LEU A 194 7.10 8.70 10.11
C LEU A 194 6.10 7.80 10.83
N TYR A 195 6.45 6.52 10.98
CA TYR A 195 5.72 5.55 11.80
C TYR A 195 6.41 5.35 13.14
N SER A 196 5.61 5.16 14.21
CA SER A 196 6.12 4.80 15.53
C SER A 196 6.13 3.28 15.75
N HIS A 197 6.95 2.82 16.70
CA HIS A 197 6.90 1.43 17.18
C HIS A 197 5.50 1.07 17.68
N ARG A 198 4.89 1.95 18.51
CA ARG A 198 3.53 1.78 19.05
C ARG A 198 2.48 1.64 17.95
N GLY A 199 2.48 2.55 16.97
CA GLY A 199 1.51 2.52 15.87
C GLY A 199 1.66 1.26 15.02
N SER A 200 2.90 0.86 14.69
CA SER A 200 3.18 -0.36 13.94
C SER A 200 2.77 -1.63 14.71
N TYR A 201 2.99 -1.67 16.03
CA TYR A 201 2.55 -2.78 16.88
C TYR A 201 1.02 -2.93 16.85
N LEU A 202 0.29 -1.85 17.10
CA LEU A 202 -1.17 -1.87 17.17
C LEU A 202 -1.78 -2.14 15.80
N ASN A 203 -1.27 -1.52 14.73
CA ASN A 203 -1.74 -1.80 13.38
C ASN A 203 -1.50 -3.26 12.98
N SER A 204 -0.35 -3.83 13.34
CA SER A 204 -0.08 -5.26 13.08
C SER A 204 -1.09 -6.18 13.76
N LEU A 205 -1.50 -5.88 14.99
CA LEU A 205 -2.55 -6.65 15.68
C LEU A 205 -3.92 -6.44 15.06
N GLY A 206 -4.25 -5.21 14.63
CA GLY A 206 -5.46 -4.90 13.88
C GLY A 206 -5.52 -5.68 12.57
N GLU A 207 -4.44 -5.67 11.79
CA GLU A 207 -4.32 -6.46 10.55
C GLU A 207 -4.48 -7.96 10.83
N ALA A 208 -3.78 -8.49 11.83
CA ALA A 208 -3.88 -9.92 12.16
C ALA A 208 -5.33 -10.31 12.53
N HIS A 209 -6.06 -9.43 13.25
CA HIS A 209 -7.45 -9.66 13.61
C HIS A 209 -8.38 -9.62 12.39
N HIS A 210 -8.37 -8.52 11.62
CA HIS A 210 -9.31 -8.32 10.50
C HIS A 210 -9.01 -9.21 9.30
N GLN A 211 -7.73 -9.57 9.08
CA GLN A 211 -7.35 -10.54 8.06
C GLN A 211 -7.59 -12.00 8.49
N GLY A 212 -7.82 -12.25 9.79
CA GLY A 212 -7.97 -13.59 10.33
C GLY A 212 -6.66 -14.39 10.30
N PHE A 213 -5.50 -13.74 10.50
CA PHE A 213 -4.22 -14.44 10.50
C PHE A 213 -4.08 -15.37 11.70
N THR A 214 -3.59 -16.56 11.42
CA THR A 214 -3.33 -17.61 12.40
C THR A 214 -1.99 -18.28 12.11
N ALA A 215 -1.58 -19.21 12.95
CA ALA A 215 -0.40 -20.03 12.67
C ALA A 215 -0.51 -20.85 11.37
N ALA A 216 -1.73 -21.08 10.84
CA ALA A 216 -1.93 -21.75 9.54
C ALA A 216 -1.80 -20.79 8.34
N THR A 217 -1.70 -19.49 8.56
CA THR A 217 -1.57 -18.49 7.49
C THR A 217 -0.35 -18.73 6.63
N ARG A 218 -0.55 -18.74 5.32
CA ARG A 218 0.48 -18.76 4.27
C ARG A 218 0.25 -17.54 3.40
N TYR A 219 0.99 -16.47 3.70
CA TYR A 219 0.78 -15.13 3.14
C TYR A 219 1.67 -14.90 1.91
N LEU A 220 1.05 -14.77 0.73
CA LEU A 220 1.76 -14.46 -0.51
C LEU A 220 2.00 -12.97 -0.66
N TRP A 221 3.25 -12.58 -0.81
CA TRP A 221 3.70 -11.21 -0.95
C TRP A 221 3.46 -10.64 -2.36
N THR A 222 2.21 -10.36 -2.70
CA THR A 222 1.82 -9.58 -3.89
C THR A 222 1.78 -8.09 -3.61
N LEU A 223 1.54 -7.69 -2.35
CA LEU A 223 1.69 -6.32 -1.88
C LEU A 223 3.18 -6.00 -1.73
N PRO A 224 3.71 -4.88 -2.31
CA PRO A 224 5.11 -4.53 -2.09
C PRO A 224 5.39 -4.21 -0.61
N MET A 225 6.42 -4.83 -0.02
CA MET A 225 6.83 -4.56 1.36
C MET A 225 7.27 -3.11 1.59
N PHE A 226 7.72 -2.41 0.54
CA PHE A 226 8.10 -1.02 0.63
C PHE A 226 6.90 -0.05 0.68
N HIS A 227 5.71 -0.48 0.22
CA HIS A 227 4.55 0.39 0.17
C HIS A 227 3.80 0.37 1.51
N CYS A 228 3.75 1.53 2.20
CA CYS A 228 3.17 1.64 3.55
C CYS A 228 3.68 0.53 4.48
N ASN A 229 4.97 0.18 4.37
CA ASN A 229 5.60 -0.99 4.99
C ASN A 229 4.74 -2.26 4.91
N GLY A 230 4.25 -2.53 3.68
CA GLY A 230 3.40 -3.69 3.43
C GLY A 230 2.18 -3.76 4.35
N TRP A 231 1.58 -2.61 4.74
CA TRP A 231 0.44 -2.51 5.66
C TRP A 231 0.69 -3.14 7.04
N CYS A 232 1.93 -3.07 7.53
CA CYS A 232 2.36 -3.74 8.76
C CYS A 232 2.26 -5.27 8.73
N THR A 233 1.95 -5.91 7.59
CA THR A 233 1.85 -7.37 7.49
C THR A 233 3.19 -8.11 7.62
N PRO A 234 4.41 -7.49 7.41
CA PRO A 234 5.65 -8.13 7.83
C PRO A 234 5.64 -8.56 9.30
N TRP A 235 5.07 -7.70 10.15
CA TRP A 235 4.96 -7.94 11.59
C TRP A 235 3.70 -8.72 11.95
N ALA A 236 2.55 -8.47 11.29
CA ALA A 236 1.28 -9.10 11.59
C ALA A 236 1.29 -10.62 11.31
N VAL A 237 1.81 -11.04 10.17
CA VAL A 237 1.95 -12.46 9.81
C VAL A 237 2.90 -13.18 10.78
N THR A 238 4.01 -12.52 11.12
CA THR A 238 4.96 -13.04 12.12
C THR A 238 4.31 -13.14 13.52
N ALA A 239 3.52 -12.14 13.95
CA ALA A 239 2.80 -12.15 15.22
C ALA A 239 1.87 -13.37 15.34
N ALA A 240 1.21 -13.71 14.25
CA ALA A 240 0.33 -14.89 14.16
C ALA A 240 1.10 -16.23 14.07
N GLY A 241 2.42 -16.20 13.83
CA GLY A 241 3.21 -17.39 13.56
C GLY A 241 2.95 -17.98 12.17
N GLY A 242 2.52 -17.15 11.21
CA GLY A 242 2.26 -17.53 9.81
C GLY A 242 3.53 -17.77 9.00
N THR A 243 3.39 -18.12 7.73
CA THR A 243 4.49 -18.28 6.78
C THR A 243 4.44 -17.20 5.72
N HIS A 244 5.55 -16.50 5.52
CA HIS A 244 5.73 -15.52 4.45
C HIS A 244 6.16 -16.22 3.16
N LEU A 245 5.39 -16.09 2.10
CA LEU A 245 5.71 -16.58 0.76
C LEU A 245 6.20 -15.38 -0.07
N CYS A 246 7.51 -15.22 -0.18
CA CYS A 246 8.13 -14.09 -0.86
C CYS A 246 8.06 -14.26 -2.39
N LEU A 247 7.71 -13.18 -3.09
CA LEU A 247 7.58 -13.16 -4.54
C LEU A 247 8.24 -11.89 -5.10
N ARG A 248 9.30 -12.04 -5.91
CA ARG A 248 10.05 -10.90 -6.47
C ARG A 248 9.19 -10.01 -7.37
N ALA A 249 8.30 -10.61 -8.17
CA ALA A 249 7.44 -9.90 -9.11
C ALA A 249 6.07 -10.55 -9.21
N VAL A 250 5.03 -9.73 -9.25
CA VAL A 250 3.65 -10.18 -9.44
C VAL A 250 3.46 -10.47 -10.94
N ARG A 251 3.46 -11.77 -11.30
CA ARG A 251 3.20 -12.28 -12.64
C ARG A 251 2.15 -13.38 -12.54
N GLU A 252 1.31 -13.50 -13.54
CA GLU A 252 0.19 -14.45 -13.60
C GLU A 252 0.61 -15.86 -13.16
N ASP A 253 1.61 -16.44 -13.87
CA ASP A 253 2.08 -17.80 -13.59
C ASP A 253 2.62 -17.94 -12.16
N ALA A 254 3.45 -17.00 -11.72
CA ALA A 254 4.07 -17.07 -10.39
C ALA A 254 3.05 -16.94 -9.24
N VAL A 255 1.99 -16.15 -9.44
CA VAL A 255 0.89 -16.02 -8.46
C VAL A 255 0.09 -17.32 -8.41
N TRP A 256 -0.29 -17.89 -9.56
CA TRP A 256 -1.03 -19.14 -9.61
C TRP A 256 -0.21 -20.34 -9.13
N ASP A 257 1.09 -20.39 -9.43
CA ASP A 257 2.00 -21.40 -8.88
C ASP A 257 2.04 -21.33 -7.35
N ALA A 258 2.10 -20.13 -6.78
CA ALA A 258 2.08 -19.98 -5.33
C ALA A 258 0.72 -20.37 -4.72
N ILE A 259 -0.40 -20.08 -5.37
CA ILE A 259 -1.74 -20.49 -4.92
C ILE A 259 -1.84 -22.01 -4.91
N GLU A 260 -1.45 -22.69 -5.98
CA GLU A 260 -1.64 -24.12 -6.16
C GLU A 260 -0.58 -25.00 -5.46
N GLN A 261 0.69 -24.53 -5.41
CA GLN A 261 1.81 -25.36 -4.96
C GLN A 261 2.30 -25.00 -3.55
N LEU A 262 2.01 -23.77 -3.10
CA LEU A 262 2.45 -23.30 -1.79
C LEU A 262 1.29 -23.10 -0.81
N ASP A 263 0.10 -23.65 -1.09
CA ASP A 263 -1.10 -23.58 -0.23
C ASP A 263 -1.36 -22.15 0.27
N THR A 264 -1.30 -21.16 -0.62
CA THR A 264 -1.53 -19.76 -0.27
C THR A 264 -2.92 -19.57 0.33
N THR A 265 -3.00 -18.98 1.51
CA THR A 265 -4.29 -18.72 2.20
C THR A 265 -4.68 -17.24 2.17
N HIS A 266 -3.69 -16.34 2.10
CA HIS A 266 -3.91 -14.90 2.17
C HIS A 266 -2.97 -14.17 1.22
N LEU A 267 -3.45 -13.10 0.65
CA LEU A 267 -2.62 -12.09 -0.03
C LEU A 267 -3.30 -10.71 0.05
N CYS A 268 -2.49 -9.66 -0.07
CA CYS A 268 -2.99 -8.29 -0.19
C CYS A 268 -2.52 -7.69 -1.51
N GLY A 269 -3.34 -6.83 -2.12
CA GLY A 269 -2.94 -6.20 -3.38
C GLY A 269 -3.91 -5.15 -3.88
N ALA A 270 -3.46 -4.40 -4.88
CA ALA A 270 -4.32 -3.48 -5.63
C ALA A 270 -5.33 -4.25 -6.50
N PRO A 271 -6.41 -3.62 -6.99
CA PRO A 271 -7.37 -4.25 -7.91
C PRO A 271 -6.74 -4.91 -9.14
N THR A 272 -5.57 -4.44 -9.59
CA THR A 272 -4.80 -5.09 -10.68
C THR A 272 -4.36 -6.51 -10.33
N VAL A 273 -4.03 -6.80 -9.07
CA VAL A 273 -3.70 -8.16 -8.61
C VAL A 273 -4.96 -9.03 -8.65
N CYS A 274 -6.11 -8.47 -8.25
CA CYS A 274 -7.40 -9.14 -8.37
C CYS A 274 -7.71 -9.53 -9.83
N SER A 275 -7.44 -8.62 -10.78
CA SER A 275 -7.63 -8.89 -12.21
C SER A 275 -6.66 -9.96 -12.72
N ILE A 276 -5.38 -9.92 -12.36
CA ILE A 276 -4.39 -10.96 -12.72
C ILE A 276 -4.87 -12.34 -12.29
N ILE A 277 -5.49 -12.46 -11.11
CA ILE A 277 -6.00 -13.74 -10.61
C ILE A 277 -7.30 -14.13 -11.32
N ALA A 278 -8.27 -13.21 -11.42
CA ALA A 278 -9.61 -13.52 -11.91
C ALA A 278 -9.71 -13.69 -13.43
N ASP A 279 -8.84 -13.04 -14.18
CA ASP A 279 -8.83 -13.04 -15.66
C ASP A 279 -7.77 -13.99 -16.24
N SER A 280 -7.03 -14.71 -15.39
CA SER A 280 -6.05 -15.71 -15.80
C SER A 280 -6.67 -16.85 -16.60
N SER A 281 -5.94 -17.35 -17.58
CA SER A 281 -6.28 -18.58 -18.28
C SER A 281 -6.25 -19.83 -17.38
N ARG A 282 -5.58 -19.76 -16.22
CA ARG A 282 -5.51 -20.79 -15.18
C ARG A 282 -6.65 -20.69 -14.16
N ALA A 283 -7.48 -19.63 -14.21
CA ALA A 283 -8.50 -19.39 -13.19
C ALA A 283 -9.52 -20.55 -13.13
N HIS A 284 -9.64 -21.14 -11.96
CA HIS A 284 -10.58 -22.20 -11.65
C HIS A 284 -11.09 -22.07 -10.21
N GLN A 285 -12.17 -22.74 -9.89
CA GLN A 285 -12.68 -22.77 -8.51
C GLN A 285 -11.66 -23.45 -7.60
N LEU A 286 -11.29 -22.77 -6.51
CA LEU A 286 -10.32 -23.26 -5.53
C LEU A 286 -10.99 -24.22 -4.55
N ASP A 287 -10.30 -25.32 -4.21
CA ASP A 287 -10.74 -26.27 -3.18
C ASP A 287 -10.45 -25.78 -1.75
N ALA A 288 -9.41 -24.96 -1.59
CA ALA A 288 -9.01 -24.36 -0.33
C ALA A 288 -9.39 -22.86 -0.27
N PRO A 289 -9.76 -22.34 0.90
CA PRO A 289 -10.12 -20.93 1.04
C PRO A 289 -8.92 -20.02 0.81
N LEU A 290 -9.08 -19.03 -0.06
CA LEU A 290 -8.14 -17.94 -0.28
C LEU A 290 -8.83 -16.61 0.05
N ARG A 291 -8.17 -15.78 0.87
CA ARG A 291 -8.62 -14.43 1.19
C ARG A 291 -7.73 -13.40 0.48
N ILE A 292 -8.35 -12.48 -0.25
CA ILE A 292 -7.68 -11.34 -0.88
C ILE A 292 -8.15 -10.06 -0.22
N THR A 293 -7.21 -9.30 0.35
CA THR A 293 -7.50 -7.96 0.83
C THR A 293 -7.01 -6.95 -0.18
N THR A 294 -7.92 -6.08 -0.63
CA THR A 294 -7.64 -5.11 -1.69
C THR A 294 -7.86 -3.67 -1.24
N ALA A 295 -6.97 -2.78 -1.70
CA ALA A 295 -7.02 -1.35 -1.47
C ALA A 295 -6.31 -0.57 -2.60
N GLY A 296 -6.22 0.75 -2.41
CA GLY A 296 -5.52 1.66 -3.34
C GLY A 296 -6.43 2.25 -4.41
N ALA A 297 -7.48 1.54 -4.78
CA ALA A 297 -8.64 2.00 -5.55
C ALA A 297 -9.83 1.10 -5.22
N PRO A 298 -11.08 1.55 -5.38
CA PRO A 298 -12.24 0.68 -5.20
C PRO A 298 -12.22 -0.46 -6.24
N PRO A 299 -12.29 -1.73 -5.83
CA PRO A 299 -12.45 -2.83 -6.78
C PRO A 299 -13.83 -2.73 -7.44
N SER A 300 -13.91 -3.03 -8.74
CA SER A 300 -15.21 -3.05 -9.40
C SER A 300 -16.08 -4.20 -8.87
N PRO A 301 -17.41 -4.03 -8.73
CA PRO A 301 -18.31 -5.12 -8.35
C PRO A 301 -18.19 -6.35 -9.26
N ALA A 302 -17.84 -6.14 -10.54
CA ALA A 302 -17.63 -7.22 -11.49
C ALA A 302 -16.42 -8.11 -11.12
N ILE A 303 -15.29 -7.49 -10.73
CA ILE A 303 -14.10 -8.27 -10.32
C ILE A 303 -14.33 -9.01 -9.02
N ILE A 304 -15.03 -8.38 -8.04
CA ILE A 304 -15.43 -9.05 -6.81
C ILE A 304 -16.28 -10.30 -7.12
N SER A 305 -17.29 -10.16 -7.99
CA SER A 305 -18.14 -11.28 -8.38
C SER A 305 -17.37 -12.39 -9.11
N LYS A 306 -16.36 -12.06 -9.93
CA LYS A 306 -15.51 -13.07 -10.57
C LYS A 306 -14.70 -13.85 -9.53
N LEU A 307 -14.05 -13.17 -8.59
CA LEU A 307 -13.26 -13.81 -7.54
C LEU A 307 -14.11 -14.70 -6.63
N GLN A 308 -15.31 -14.24 -6.25
CA GLN A 308 -16.25 -15.04 -5.47
C GLN A 308 -16.67 -16.34 -6.16
N LYS A 309 -16.80 -16.35 -7.51
CA LYS A 309 -17.06 -17.58 -8.29
C LYS A 309 -15.90 -18.56 -8.26
N LEU A 310 -14.68 -18.09 -8.00
CA LEU A 310 -13.50 -18.93 -7.81
C LEU A 310 -13.37 -19.44 -6.37
N GLY A 311 -14.31 -19.13 -5.47
CA GLY A 311 -14.24 -19.48 -4.05
C GLY A 311 -13.32 -18.54 -3.24
N ILE A 312 -12.99 -17.37 -3.78
CA ILE A 312 -12.07 -16.41 -3.16
C ILE A 312 -12.87 -15.37 -2.37
N GLU A 313 -12.51 -15.20 -1.10
CA GLU A 313 -13.05 -14.13 -0.26
C GLU A 313 -12.33 -12.82 -0.57
N VAL A 314 -13.09 -11.75 -0.80
CA VAL A 314 -12.54 -10.41 -1.07
C VAL A 314 -12.91 -9.47 0.06
N VAL A 315 -11.90 -8.89 0.70
CA VAL A 315 -12.05 -7.86 1.74
C VAL A 315 -11.54 -6.54 1.19
N HIS A 316 -12.38 -5.51 1.20
CA HIS A 316 -12.00 -4.17 0.79
C HIS A 316 -11.60 -3.35 2.01
N VAL A 317 -10.47 -2.68 1.92
CA VAL A 317 -9.94 -1.81 2.97
C VAL A 317 -9.57 -0.44 2.39
N TYR A 318 -9.55 0.58 3.24
CA TYR A 318 -9.16 1.92 2.86
C TYR A 318 -8.16 2.49 3.86
N GLY A 319 -7.22 3.23 3.35
CA GLY A 319 -6.25 3.99 4.11
C GLY A 319 -5.19 4.60 3.20
N LEU A 320 -4.19 5.18 3.83
CA LEU A 320 -3.12 5.96 3.19
C LEU A 320 -1.78 5.62 3.87
N THR A 321 -0.70 6.12 3.29
CA THR A 321 0.62 6.01 3.92
C THR A 321 0.62 6.64 5.32
N GLU A 322 -0.07 7.74 5.49
CA GLU A 322 -0.17 8.50 6.73
C GLU A 322 -0.91 7.77 7.86
N VAL A 323 -1.53 6.62 7.56
CA VAL A 323 -2.24 5.78 8.54
C VAL A 323 -1.79 4.32 8.49
N TYR A 324 -0.54 4.06 8.12
CA TYR A 324 0.10 2.74 8.12
C TYR A 324 -0.45 1.76 7.08
N GLY A 325 -1.22 2.21 6.13
CA GLY A 325 -1.96 1.41 5.17
C GLY A 325 -3.45 1.42 5.49
N PRO A 326 -4.12 0.26 5.67
CA PRO A 326 -5.54 0.20 6.03
C PRO A 326 -5.84 0.88 7.37
N TYR A 327 -6.93 1.66 7.36
CA TYR A 327 -7.53 2.24 8.55
C TYR A 327 -9.00 1.79 8.71
N THR A 328 -9.69 1.54 7.60
CA THR A 328 -11.04 1.00 7.61
C THR A 328 -11.09 -0.33 6.86
N VAL A 329 -12.05 -1.17 7.24
CA VAL A 329 -12.30 -2.48 6.66
C VAL A 329 -13.79 -2.64 6.38
N CYS A 330 -14.12 -3.18 5.21
CA CYS A 330 -15.49 -3.55 4.87
C CYS A 330 -15.84 -4.86 5.57
N GLU A 331 -16.23 -4.76 6.85
CA GLU A 331 -16.69 -5.91 7.63
C GLU A 331 -17.92 -6.54 6.99
N TYR A 332 -17.89 -7.86 6.83
CA TYR A 332 -19.00 -8.60 6.26
C TYR A 332 -20.16 -8.69 7.24
N GLN A 333 -21.40 -8.51 6.76
CA GLN A 333 -22.60 -8.64 7.56
C GLN A 333 -23.41 -9.86 7.07
N ASP A 334 -23.85 -10.70 7.99
CA ASP A 334 -24.55 -11.95 7.65
C ASP A 334 -25.83 -11.74 6.82
N GLU A 335 -26.54 -10.62 7.04
CA GLU A 335 -27.73 -10.27 6.26
C GLU A 335 -27.42 -9.97 4.77
N TRP A 336 -26.16 -9.73 4.40
CA TRP A 336 -25.78 -9.54 3.00
C TRP A 336 -25.85 -10.86 2.20
N ASN A 337 -25.94 -12.02 2.88
CA ASN A 337 -26.17 -13.30 2.22
C ASN A 337 -27.53 -13.36 1.51
N GLU A 338 -28.52 -12.59 2.00
CA GLU A 338 -29.87 -12.51 1.43
C GLU A 338 -29.95 -11.60 0.20
N LEU A 339 -28.92 -10.77 -0.04
CA LEU A 339 -28.86 -9.87 -1.19
C LEU A 339 -28.53 -10.64 -2.47
N ASP A 340 -29.07 -10.16 -3.58
CA ASP A 340 -28.63 -10.63 -4.89
C ASP A 340 -27.12 -10.33 -5.11
N PRO A 341 -26.42 -11.06 -5.99
CA PRO A 341 -24.98 -10.90 -6.16
C PRO A 341 -24.53 -9.48 -6.51
N PRO A 342 -25.24 -8.71 -7.39
CA PRO A 342 -24.87 -7.32 -7.66
C PRO A 342 -25.01 -6.39 -6.44
N ALA A 343 -26.11 -6.50 -5.68
CA ALA A 343 -26.32 -5.71 -4.48
C ALA A 343 -25.29 -6.02 -3.38
N ARG A 344 -24.96 -7.28 -3.20
CA ARG A 344 -23.90 -7.70 -2.28
C ARG A 344 -22.53 -7.19 -2.69
N ALA A 345 -22.18 -7.29 -3.97
CA ALA A 345 -20.92 -6.74 -4.49
C ALA A 345 -20.82 -5.22 -4.30
N ALA A 346 -21.92 -4.49 -4.44
CA ALA A 346 -21.96 -3.05 -4.16
C ALA A 346 -21.71 -2.72 -2.68
N LYS A 347 -22.21 -3.55 -1.74
CA LYS A 347 -21.89 -3.41 -0.31
C LYS A 347 -20.41 -3.67 -0.04
N LEU A 348 -19.83 -4.72 -0.62
CA LEU A 348 -18.44 -5.12 -0.47
C LEU A 348 -17.44 -4.11 -1.10
N ALA A 349 -17.89 -3.31 -2.07
CA ALA A 349 -17.07 -2.28 -2.70
C ALA A 349 -16.91 -1.02 -1.84
N ARG A 350 -17.64 -0.88 -0.73
CA ARG A 350 -17.50 0.24 0.21
C ARG A 350 -16.24 0.11 1.05
N GLN A 351 -15.77 1.21 1.63
CA GLN A 351 -14.54 1.24 2.42
C GLN A 351 -14.75 0.80 3.88
N GLY A 352 -16.00 0.66 4.31
CA GLY A 352 -16.34 0.02 5.58
C GLY A 352 -16.27 0.91 6.80
N VAL A 353 -15.78 0.36 7.90
CA VAL A 353 -15.74 0.96 9.24
C VAL A 353 -14.32 0.95 9.80
N GLY A 354 -14.03 1.78 10.80
CA GLY A 354 -12.71 1.81 11.44
C GLY A 354 -12.26 0.46 11.99
N MET A 355 -11.00 0.10 11.80
CA MET A 355 -10.38 -1.10 12.37
C MET A 355 -10.40 -1.03 13.90
N ILE A 356 -10.37 -2.20 14.56
CA ILE A 356 -10.47 -2.35 16.02
C ILE A 356 -9.42 -1.53 16.81
N THR A 357 -8.30 -1.19 16.19
CA THR A 357 -7.19 -0.44 16.81
C THR A 357 -7.23 1.06 16.53
N GLY A 358 -8.17 1.54 15.71
CA GLY A 358 -8.42 2.95 15.39
C GLY A 358 -9.69 3.50 16.04
N GLU A 359 -9.82 4.83 16.06
CA GLU A 359 -11.12 5.46 16.33
C GLU A 359 -12.01 5.35 15.08
N SER A 360 -13.33 5.55 15.27
CA SER A 360 -14.25 5.57 14.12
C SER A 360 -13.86 6.68 13.15
N ALA A 361 -13.81 6.37 11.86
CA ALA A 361 -13.64 7.37 10.83
C ALA A 361 -14.85 8.33 10.83
N ARG A 362 -14.59 9.63 10.69
CA ARG A 362 -15.64 10.65 10.57
C ARG A 362 -15.66 11.21 9.16
N ILE A 363 -16.83 11.68 8.74
CA ILE A 363 -16.98 12.48 7.53
C ILE A 363 -17.52 13.83 7.95
N VAL A 364 -16.76 14.88 7.69
CA VAL A 364 -17.01 16.22 8.25
C VAL A 364 -17.11 17.28 7.16
N ASP A 365 -17.85 18.34 7.45
CA ASP A 365 -17.86 19.56 6.66
C ASP A 365 -16.62 20.44 6.95
N GLU A 366 -16.56 21.62 6.33
CA GLU A 366 -15.48 22.60 6.52
C GLU A 366 -15.34 23.12 7.97
N ASN A 367 -16.39 22.99 8.78
CA ASN A 367 -16.43 23.41 10.18
C ASN A 367 -16.18 22.24 11.15
N MET A 368 -15.73 21.08 10.64
CA MET A 368 -15.53 19.85 11.43
C MET A 368 -16.79 19.27 12.07
N VAL A 369 -17.98 19.60 11.51
CA VAL A 369 -19.27 19.02 11.90
C VAL A 369 -19.54 17.78 11.07
N ASP A 370 -19.97 16.69 11.72
CA ASP A 370 -20.31 15.44 11.03
C ASP A 370 -21.46 15.66 10.05
N VAL A 371 -21.28 15.19 8.82
CA VAL A 371 -22.33 15.20 7.81
C VAL A 371 -23.41 14.14 8.13
N PRO A 372 -24.66 14.30 7.65
CA PRO A 372 -25.69 13.29 7.82
C PRO A 372 -25.28 11.92 7.26
N ALA A 373 -25.61 10.84 7.99
CA ALA A 373 -25.39 9.47 7.53
C ALA A 373 -26.51 9.03 6.55
N ASP A 374 -26.63 9.73 5.41
CA ASP A 374 -27.68 9.52 4.40
C ASP A 374 -27.18 8.84 3.11
N GLY A 375 -25.85 8.54 3.05
CA GLY A 375 -25.20 7.93 1.88
C GLY A 375 -25.05 8.88 0.69
N SER A 376 -25.37 10.18 0.85
CA SER A 376 -25.37 11.17 -0.23
C SER A 376 -24.60 12.45 0.10
N THR A 377 -24.71 12.96 1.34
CA THR A 377 -24.03 14.18 1.76
C THR A 377 -22.54 13.96 1.87
N MET A 378 -21.76 14.66 1.04
CA MET A 378 -20.31 14.55 1.01
C MET A 378 -19.65 15.43 2.08
N GLY A 379 -18.55 14.93 2.63
CA GLY A 379 -17.62 15.65 3.48
C GLY A 379 -16.22 15.06 3.37
N GLU A 380 -15.25 15.67 4.07
CA GLU A 380 -13.90 15.15 4.15
C GLU A 380 -13.82 13.99 5.16
N ILE A 381 -13.14 12.91 4.78
CA ILE A 381 -12.84 11.80 5.68
C ILE A 381 -11.70 12.26 6.62
N VAL A 382 -11.95 12.20 7.93
CA VAL A 382 -10.93 12.51 8.93
C VAL A 382 -10.75 11.34 9.89
N LEU A 383 -9.49 11.11 10.29
CA LEU A 383 -9.07 9.92 11.03
C LEU A 383 -8.31 10.32 12.30
N ARG A 384 -8.40 9.50 13.35
CA ARG A 384 -7.64 9.70 14.60
C ARG A 384 -7.37 8.37 15.28
N GLY A 385 -6.20 8.24 15.90
CA GLY A 385 -5.86 7.06 16.69
C GLY A 385 -4.39 6.72 16.63
N ASN A 386 -4.04 5.59 17.26
CA ASN A 386 -2.64 5.15 17.38
C ASN A 386 -2.03 4.71 16.03
N MET A 387 -2.86 4.49 15.02
CA MET A 387 -2.47 4.11 13.65
C MET A 387 -2.39 5.34 12.72
N VAL A 388 -2.24 6.53 13.26
CA VAL A 388 -1.96 7.74 12.49
C VAL A 388 -0.47 8.06 12.66
N MET A 389 0.20 8.50 11.59
CA MET A 389 1.62 8.85 11.55
C MET A 389 2.04 9.75 12.71
N ILE A 390 3.33 9.77 13.04
CA ILE A 390 3.91 10.79 13.94
C ILE A 390 3.79 12.18 13.30
N GLY A 391 4.06 12.25 11.99
CA GLY A 391 4.04 13.46 11.20
C GLY A 391 4.87 13.30 9.92
N TYR A 392 4.97 14.38 9.15
CA TYR A 392 5.87 14.43 7.99
C TYR A 392 7.28 14.78 8.45
N TYR A 393 8.24 13.98 8.02
CA TYR A 393 9.65 14.16 8.34
C TYR A 393 10.17 15.50 7.80
N ARG A 394 10.69 16.35 8.72
CA ARG A 394 11.21 17.70 8.43
C ARG A 394 10.21 18.64 7.74
N ASP A 395 8.91 18.45 8.02
CA ASP A 395 7.85 19.31 7.47
C ASP A 395 6.75 19.54 8.52
N ASP A 396 7.10 20.36 9.53
CA ASP A 396 6.18 20.70 10.64
C ASP A 396 4.96 21.47 10.14
N ALA A 397 5.12 22.28 9.09
CA ALA A 397 4.02 23.06 8.53
C ALA A 397 2.97 22.13 7.89
N ALA A 398 3.40 21.17 7.06
CA ALA A 398 2.50 20.18 6.48
C ALA A 398 1.91 19.25 7.56
N THR A 399 2.67 18.93 8.60
CA THR A 399 2.17 18.14 9.74
C THR A 399 1.05 18.89 10.47
N SER A 400 1.26 20.16 10.81
CA SER A 400 0.26 20.99 11.49
C SER A 400 -1.02 21.14 10.68
N GLU A 401 -0.89 21.35 9.35
CA GLU A 401 -2.04 21.42 8.45
C GLU A 401 -2.80 20.09 8.37
N ALA A 402 -2.06 18.97 8.28
CA ALA A 402 -2.67 17.64 8.22
C ALA A 402 -3.41 17.27 9.51
N PHE A 403 -3.03 17.85 10.66
CA PHE A 403 -3.63 17.54 11.98
C PHE A 403 -4.52 18.67 12.53
N ARG A 404 -4.98 19.61 11.69
CA ARG A 404 -5.84 20.70 12.13
C ARG A 404 -7.09 20.14 12.84
N GLY A 405 -7.56 20.82 13.87
CA GLY A 405 -8.71 20.38 14.67
C GLY A 405 -8.51 19.08 15.46
N GLY A 406 -7.26 18.55 15.55
CA GLY A 406 -6.94 17.34 16.30
C GLY A 406 -7.31 16.04 15.59
N TRP A 407 -7.55 16.09 14.27
CA TRP A 407 -7.83 14.95 13.39
C TRP A 407 -6.89 14.98 12.20
N PHE A 408 -6.51 13.82 11.71
CA PHE A 408 -5.79 13.71 10.45
C PHE A 408 -6.76 13.90 9.28
N HIS A 409 -6.49 14.90 8.45
CA HIS A 409 -7.23 15.23 7.24
C HIS A 409 -6.69 14.44 6.06
N THR A 410 -7.51 13.54 5.50
CA THR A 410 -7.07 12.65 4.43
C THR A 410 -6.99 13.32 3.06
N GLY A 411 -7.74 14.42 2.86
CA GLY A 411 -7.96 15.02 1.56
C GLY A 411 -8.85 14.18 0.64
N ASP A 412 -9.45 13.10 1.15
CA ASP A 412 -10.41 12.27 0.43
C ASP A 412 -11.83 12.64 0.87
N LEU A 413 -12.74 12.78 -0.09
CA LEU A 413 -14.16 13.04 0.14
C LEU A 413 -14.96 11.75 0.13
N GLY A 414 -15.90 11.64 1.04
CA GLY A 414 -16.75 10.47 1.18
C GLY A 414 -18.15 10.79 1.65
N VAL A 415 -18.95 9.75 1.78
CA VAL A 415 -20.28 9.79 2.38
C VAL A 415 -20.37 8.75 3.48
N MET A 416 -21.16 9.05 4.53
CA MET A 416 -21.49 8.11 5.59
C MET A 416 -22.86 7.48 5.25
N HIS A 417 -22.90 6.14 5.21
CA HIS A 417 -24.13 5.41 5.05
C HIS A 417 -24.91 5.24 6.37
N PRO A 418 -26.25 5.03 6.32
CA PRO A 418 -27.04 4.83 7.55
C PRO A 418 -26.59 3.65 8.41
N ASP A 419 -25.90 2.65 7.83
CA ASP A 419 -25.33 1.50 8.51
C ASP A 419 -23.91 1.76 9.07
N GLY A 420 -23.43 3.03 9.06
CA GLY A 420 -22.14 3.44 9.59
C GLY A 420 -20.93 3.18 8.69
N TYR A 421 -21.15 2.63 7.49
CA TYR A 421 -20.08 2.39 6.53
C TYR A 421 -19.73 3.65 5.75
N ILE A 422 -18.44 3.93 5.62
CA ILE A 422 -17.99 5.01 4.75
C ILE A 422 -17.87 4.53 3.30
N GLN A 423 -18.08 5.46 2.37
CA GLN A 423 -17.77 5.25 0.95
C GLN A 423 -17.02 6.46 0.42
N VAL A 424 -15.79 6.24 -0.05
CA VAL A 424 -14.99 7.24 -0.74
C VAL A 424 -15.68 7.63 -2.04
N ARG A 425 -15.83 8.91 -2.28
CA ARG A 425 -16.43 9.47 -3.49
C ARG A 425 -15.39 10.02 -4.44
N ASP A 426 -14.40 10.73 -3.93
CA ASP A 426 -13.28 11.24 -4.73
C ASP A 426 -12.18 11.83 -3.82
N ARG A 427 -11.10 12.30 -4.43
CA ARG A 427 -10.18 13.22 -3.79
C ARG A 427 -10.70 14.66 -3.92
N ALA A 428 -10.56 15.45 -2.87
CA ALA A 428 -11.00 16.85 -2.89
C ALA A 428 -10.43 17.64 -4.09
N LYS A 429 -9.17 17.36 -4.46
CA LYS A 429 -8.49 17.98 -5.61
C LYS A 429 -8.88 17.41 -6.98
N ASP A 430 -9.58 16.29 -7.04
CA ASP A 430 -9.98 15.61 -8.27
C ASP A 430 -11.46 15.80 -8.59
N ILE A 431 -12.27 16.30 -7.62
CA ILE A 431 -13.65 16.74 -7.87
C ILE A 431 -13.67 17.78 -8.99
N ILE A 432 -14.57 17.60 -9.94
CA ILE A 432 -14.78 18.50 -11.07
C ILE A 432 -15.91 19.45 -10.70
N ILE A 433 -15.66 20.75 -10.71
CA ILE A 433 -16.67 21.76 -10.42
C ILE A 433 -17.23 22.28 -11.75
N SER A 434 -18.39 21.77 -12.14
CA SER A 434 -19.03 22.08 -13.43
C SER A 434 -20.36 22.82 -13.22
N GLY A 435 -20.40 24.12 -13.57
CA GLY A 435 -21.60 24.93 -13.42
C GLY A 435 -22.08 25.07 -11.97
N GLY A 436 -21.20 24.97 -11.01
CA GLY A 436 -21.50 25.01 -9.57
C GLY A 436 -21.87 23.65 -8.96
N GLU A 437 -21.90 22.59 -9.77
CA GLU A 437 -22.19 21.22 -9.32
C GLU A 437 -20.88 20.42 -9.18
N ASN A 438 -20.78 19.63 -8.12
CA ASN A 438 -19.66 18.73 -7.88
C ASN A 438 -19.85 17.41 -8.63
N ILE A 439 -18.89 17.05 -9.48
CA ILE A 439 -18.87 15.78 -10.20
C ILE A 439 -17.73 14.94 -9.64
N SER A 440 -18.06 13.78 -9.08
CA SER A 440 -17.06 12.78 -8.69
C SER A 440 -16.48 12.12 -9.94
N THR A 441 -15.15 12.14 -10.08
CA THR A 441 -14.49 11.43 -11.17
C THR A 441 -14.68 9.92 -11.01
N ILE A 442 -14.68 9.40 -9.78
CA ILE A 442 -14.91 7.98 -9.47
C ILE A 442 -16.31 7.54 -9.87
N GLU A 443 -17.34 8.35 -9.65
CA GLU A 443 -18.71 8.04 -10.08
C GLU A 443 -18.79 7.88 -11.60
N VAL A 444 -18.16 8.79 -12.32
CA VAL A 444 -18.12 8.74 -13.79
C VAL A 444 -17.30 7.54 -14.26
N GLU A 445 -16.17 7.29 -13.63
CA GLU A 445 -15.31 6.12 -13.91
C GLU A 445 -16.07 4.81 -13.72
N GLN A 446 -16.79 4.64 -12.61
CA GLN A 446 -17.58 3.43 -12.33
C GLN A 446 -18.70 3.22 -13.37
N ALA A 447 -19.37 4.28 -13.77
CA ALA A 447 -20.41 4.21 -14.79
C ALA A 447 -19.84 3.73 -16.14
N LEU A 448 -18.72 4.30 -16.58
CA LEU A 448 -18.05 3.93 -17.83
C LEU A 448 -17.43 2.53 -17.77
N ALA A 449 -16.80 2.16 -16.64
CA ALA A 449 -16.20 0.85 -16.41
C ALA A 449 -17.21 -0.31 -16.47
N SER A 450 -18.50 -0.04 -16.31
CA SER A 450 -19.54 -1.05 -16.44
C SER A 450 -19.83 -1.47 -17.90
N HIS A 451 -19.24 -0.79 -18.90
CA HIS A 451 -19.31 -1.21 -20.28
C HIS A 451 -18.35 -2.38 -20.54
N PRO A 452 -18.81 -3.48 -21.18
CA PRO A 452 -18.02 -4.73 -21.29
C PRO A 452 -16.72 -4.60 -22.11
N GLU A 453 -16.64 -3.60 -22.99
CA GLU A 453 -15.45 -3.38 -23.82
C GLU A 453 -14.46 -2.37 -23.22
N VAL A 454 -14.74 -1.83 -22.04
CA VAL A 454 -13.83 -0.95 -21.29
C VAL A 454 -12.95 -1.82 -20.39
N LEU A 455 -11.64 -1.77 -20.61
CA LEU A 455 -10.66 -2.48 -19.79
C LEU A 455 -10.15 -1.64 -18.63
N ASP A 456 -9.95 -0.34 -18.88
CA ASP A 456 -9.38 0.57 -17.92
C ASP A 456 -9.74 2.01 -18.30
N LEU A 457 -9.77 2.91 -17.32
CA LEU A 457 -10.07 4.31 -17.60
C LEU A 457 -9.65 5.24 -16.47
N ALA A 458 -9.62 6.54 -16.79
CA ALA A 458 -9.53 7.61 -15.82
C ALA A 458 -10.33 8.83 -16.30
N VAL A 459 -10.94 9.55 -15.37
CA VAL A 459 -11.65 10.79 -15.62
C VAL A 459 -10.96 11.95 -14.93
N VAL A 460 -10.81 13.07 -15.64
CA VAL A 460 -10.20 14.29 -15.12
C VAL A 460 -11.05 15.51 -15.43
N GLY A 461 -10.98 16.51 -14.56
CA GLY A 461 -11.55 17.83 -14.82
C GLY A 461 -10.63 18.63 -15.74
N VAL A 462 -11.21 19.29 -16.72
CA VAL A 462 -10.51 20.20 -17.64
C VAL A 462 -11.27 21.52 -17.68
N ALA A 463 -10.54 22.62 -17.70
CA ALA A 463 -11.13 23.96 -17.76
C ALA A 463 -12.10 24.10 -18.95
N ASP A 464 -13.25 24.73 -18.69
CA ASP A 464 -14.31 25.02 -19.66
C ASP A 464 -14.82 26.44 -19.45
N GLU A 465 -14.84 27.26 -20.52
CA GLU A 465 -15.22 28.68 -20.44
C GLU A 465 -16.64 28.92 -19.93
N LYS A 466 -17.55 27.97 -20.20
CA LYS A 466 -18.95 28.10 -19.84
C LYS A 466 -19.27 27.52 -18.45
N TRP A 467 -18.62 26.41 -18.11
CA TRP A 467 -18.99 25.61 -16.94
C TRP A 467 -17.96 25.66 -15.81
N GLY A 468 -16.82 26.35 -16.00
CA GLY A 468 -15.66 26.32 -15.10
C GLY A 468 -14.79 25.12 -15.39
N GLU A 469 -15.33 23.92 -15.16
CA GLU A 469 -14.69 22.67 -15.53
C GLU A 469 -15.67 21.71 -16.22
N ARG A 470 -15.14 20.74 -16.94
CA ARG A 470 -15.88 19.63 -17.53
C ARG A 470 -15.15 18.32 -17.44
N PRO A 471 -15.86 17.17 -17.33
CA PRO A 471 -15.21 15.86 -17.32
C PRO A 471 -14.69 15.47 -18.71
N VAL A 472 -13.46 14.92 -18.72
CA VAL A 472 -12.83 14.26 -19.87
C VAL A 472 -12.43 12.86 -19.44
N ALA A 473 -12.82 11.84 -20.21
CA ALA A 473 -12.51 10.45 -19.96
C ALA A 473 -11.40 9.94 -20.88
N TYR A 474 -10.40 9.29 -20.29
CA TYR A 474 -9.35 8.53 -20.98
C TYR A 474 -9.68 7.04 -20.80
N VAL A 475 -9.90 6.32 -21.89
CA VAL A 475 -10.42 4.94 -21.86
C VAL A 475 -9.53 3.99 -22.63
N ILE A 476 -9.09 2.94 -21.99
CA ILE A 476 -8.45 1.77 -22.62
C ILE A 476 -9.53 0.78 -22.98
N ARG A 477 -9.62 0.42 -24.24
CA ARG A 477 -10.58 -0.56 -24.76
C ARG A 477 -9.88 -1.85 -25.18
N ALA A 478 -10.63 -2.94 -25.25
CA ALA A 478 -10.11 -4.21 -25.74
C ALA A 478 -9.53 -4.06 -27.16
N SER A 479 -8.44 -4.76 -27.48
CA SER A 479 -7.72 -4.62 -28.75
C SER A 479 -8.57 -4.90 -30.00
N SER A 480 -9.61 -5.72 -29.84
CA SER A 480 -10.58 -6.06 -30.90
C SER A 480 -11.84 -5.19 -30.87
N SER A 481 -11.91 -4.21 -29.96
CA SER A 481 -13.09 -3.40 -29.73
C SER A 481 -13.25 -2.33 -30.82
N SER A 482 -14.46 -2.20 -31.32
CA SER A 482 -14.89 -1.10 -32.19
C SER A 482 -15.57 0.05 -31.42
N LEU A 483 -15.54 0.02 -30.08
CA LEU A 483 -16.15 1.01 -29.22
C LEU A 483 -15.66 2.42 -29.56
N ASP A 484 -16.58 3.29 -29.92
CA ASP A 484 -16.31 4.70 -30.19
C ASP A 484 -16.79 5.62 -29.06
N ALA A 485 -16.37 6.87 -29.12
CA ALA A 485 -16.70 7.86 -28.10
C ALA A 485 -18.21 8.12 -27.99
N GLN A 486 -18.93 8.16 -29.12
CA GLN A 486 -20.35 8.45 -29.15
C GLN A 486 -21.17 7.33 -28.50
N THR A 487 -20.81 6.09 -28.75
CA THR A 487 -21.44 4.91 -28.13
C THR A 487 -21.25 4.93 -26.60
N LEU A 488 -20.02 5.21 -26.14
CA LEU A 488 -19.74 5.23 -24.71
C LEU A 488 -20.38 6.46 -24.01
N ILE A 489 -20.47 7.61 -24.67
CA ILE A 489 -21.23 8.77 -24.19
C ILE A 489 -22.73 8.44 -24.07
N SER A 490 -23.29 7.75 -25.06
CA SER A 490 -24.70 7.34 -25.00
C SER A 490 -24.95 6.36 -23.85
N PHE A 491 -24.07 5.39 -23.67
CA PHE A 491 -24.12 4.46 -22.55
C PHE A 491 -24.02 5.17 -21.18
N ALA A 492 -23.14 6.18 -21.07
CA ALA A 492 -23.01 6.97 -19.84
C ALA A 492 -24.28 7.78 -19.53
N ARG A 493 -24.99 8.27 -20.54
CA ARG A 493 -26.25 9.03 -20.37
C ARG A 493 -27.38 8.20 -19.77
N GLU A 494 -27.34 6.89 -19.91
CA GLU A 494 -28.33 5.99 -19.31
C GLU A 494 -28.11 5.81 -17.80
N LYS A 495 -26.90 6.14 -17.30
CA LYS A 495 -26.46 5.88 -15.93
C LYS A 495 -26.16 7.12 -15.10
N LEU A 496 -25.88 8.24 -15.76
CA LEU A 496 -25.43 9.47 -15.13
C LEU A 496 -26.35 10.64 -15.45
N ALA A 497 -26.47 11.58 -14.51
CA ALA A 497 -27.10 12.87 -14.79
C ALA A 497 -26.34 13.59 -15.92
N GLY A 498 -27.05 14.30 -16.78
CA GLY A 498 -26.49 14.85 -18.02
C GLY A 498 -25.28 15.76 -17.86
N TYR A 499 -25.14 16.47 -16.74
CA TYR A 499 -24.00 17.34 -16.46
C TYR A 499 -22.73 16.54 -16.07
N LYS A 500 -22.88 15.29 -15.58
CA LYS A 500 -21.78 14.38 -15.22
C LYS A 500 -21.22 13.63 -16.42
N VAL A 501 -21.93 13.57 -17.54
CA VAL A 501 -21.53 12.79 -18.70
C VAL A 501 -20.35 13.45 -19.41
N PRO A 502 -19.20 12.74 -19.58
CA PRO A 502 -18.09 13.26 -20.35
C PRO A 502 -18.48 13.57 -21.79
N ARG A 503 -18.17 14.77 -22.27
CA ARG A 503 -18.37 15.14 -23.67
C ARG A 503 -17.19 14.79 -24.56
N THR A 504 -16.04 14.51 -23.94
CA THR A 504 -14.81 14.12 -24.61
C THR A 504 -14.33 12.80 -24.03
N ILE A 505 -14.16 11.81 -24.92
CA ILE A 505 -13.55 10.52 -24.59
C ILE A 505 -12.35 10.34 -25.50
N ILE A 506 -11.21 10.03 -24.90
CA ILE A 506 -9.93 9.81 -25.56
C ILE A 506 -9.55 8.33 -25.36
N PHE A 507 -9.07 7.69 -26.41
CA PHE A 507 -8.63 6.29 -26.36
C PHE A 507 -7.10 6.22 -26.51
N PRO A 508 -6.32 6.39 -25.42
CA PRO A 508 -4.87 6.22 -25.46
C PRO A 508 -4.50 4.74 -25.53
N GLN A 509 -3.23 4.45 -25.80
CA GLN A 509 -2.72 3.08 -25.75
C GLN A 509 -2.50 2.62 -24.30
N ASP A 510 -2.15 3.55 -23.39
CA ASP A 510 -1.93 3.28 -21.96
C ASP A 510 -2.26 4.52 -21.14
N LEU A 511 -2.47 4.32 -19.83
CA LEU A 511 -2.67 5.40 -18.85
C LEU A 511 -1.40 5.63 -18.04
N PRO A 512 -0.97 6.90 -17.84
CA PRO A 512 0.17 7.20 -16.98
C PRO A 512 -0.12 6.77 -15.55
N ARG A 513 0.78 5.98 -14.96
CA ARG A 513 0.61 5.44 -13.62
C ARG A 513 1.79 5.79 -12.72
N THR A 514 1.51 5.90 -11.44
CA THR A 514 2.55 5.91 -10.41
C THR A 514 3.21 4.54 -10.32
N SER A 515 4.35 4.47 -9.68
CA SER A 515 5.05 3.23 -9.36
C SER A 515 4.22 2.21 -8.56
N THR A 516 3.16 2.66 -7.89
CA THR A 516 2.21 1.80 -7.16
C THR A 516 1.00 1.40 -8.01
N GLY A 517 0.96 1.78 -9.30
CA GLY A 517 -0.11 1.44 -10.23
C GLY A 517 -1.30 2.41 -10.25
N LYS A 518 -1.31 3.47 -9.44
CA LYS A 518 -2.36 4.50 -9.45
C LYS A 518 -2.23 5.39 -10.68
N VAL A 519 -3.35 5.70 -11.34
CA VAL A 519 -3.35 6.63 -12.49
C VAL A 519 -2.93 8.03 -12.04
N GLN A 520 -2.01 8.63 -12.81
CA GLN A 520 -1.51 9.99 -12.59
C GLN A 520 -2.45 11.00 -13.28
N LYS A 521 -3.58 11.33 -12.62
CA LYS A 521 -4.58 12.27 -13.14
C LYS A 521 -4.02 13.65 -13.46
N ASN A 522 -2.98 14.10 -12.74
CA ASN A 522 -2.28 15.35 -13.03
C ASN A 522 -1.61 15.35 -14.41
N VAL A 523 -1.02 14.24 -14.83
CA VAL A 523 -0.42 14.08 -16.17
C VAL A 523 -1.51 14.11 -17.24
N LEU A 524 -2.63 13.40 -17.00
CA LEU A 524 -3.76 13.41 -17.93
C LEU A 524 -4.40 14.80 -18.06
N ARG A 525 -4.50 15.58 -16.98
CA ARG A 525 -4.96 16.98 -17.03
C ARG A 525 -4.03 17.84 -17.90
N ALA A 526 -2.73 17.73 -17.74
CA ALA A 526 -1.76 18.46 -18.55
C ALA A 526 -1.90 18.11 -20.05
N GLN A 527 -1.99 16.82 -20.36
CA GLN A 527 -2.20 16.34 -21.74
C GLN A 527 -3.53 16.85 -22.34
N ALA A 528 -4.59 16.90 -21.55
CA ALA A 528 -5.88 17.40 -22.00
C ALA A 528 -5.85 18.90 -22.34
N ILE A 529 -5.05 19.68 -21.61
CA ILE A 529 -4.86 21.12 -21.89
C ILE A 529 -4.09 21.31 -23.20
N GLU A 530 -3.02 20.53 -23.43
CA GLU A 530 -2.23 20.59 -24.66
C GLU A 530 -3.00 20.19 -25.92
N GLN A 531 -3.99 19.32 -25.77
CA GLN A 531 -4.84 18.82 -26.88
C GLN A 531 -6.06 19.72 -27.17
N GLN A 532 -6.29 20.76 -26.37
CA GLN A 532 -7.31 21.75 -26.71
C GLN A 532 -6.80 22.58 -27.89
N PRO A 533 -7.57 22.70 -28.99
CA PRO A 533 -7.20 23.63 -30.07
C PRO A 533 -7.09 25.03 -29.46
N SER A 534 -5.97 25.70 -29.71
CA SER A 534 -5.80 27.12 -29.40
C SER A 534 -7.00 27.86 -30.02
N ALA A 535 -7.80 28.54 -29.18
CA ALA A 535 -8.97 29.30 -29.60
C ALA A 535 -8.56 30.46 -30.51
#